data_e87d4c718b74733fd5b1bf8a544d254b
#
_entry.id   e87d4c718b74733fd5b1bf8a544d254b
#
_cell.length_a   1.000
_cell.length_b   1.000
_cell.length_c   1.000
_cell.angle_alpha   90.00
_cell.angle_beta   90.00
_cell.angle_gamma   90.00
#
_symmetry.space_group_name_H-M   'P 1'
#
loop_
_entity.id
_entity.type
_entity.pdbx_description
1 polymer ?
#
loop_
_entity_poly.entity_id
_entity_poly.type
_entity_poly.pdbx_seq_one_letter_code
_entity_poly.pdbx_strand_id
1 'polypeptide(L)'
;MRGLLILLAIAGLAIGIYMGVHQSGRRHAAVAMAPALAAAPELSVTDMNGDALHTANYKGKVVLVNFWAAWCTPCAEEVPQFIALQKKYQDEGLQVIGFSVDDNAAELRDFYRKYQMNYPVVPGNLKIADAFGGVLGLPTTFVIGRDNRIHGKQNGATDFSALEQEVIALLHARKT
;
A
#
# COMPACT_ATOMS: atom_id res chain seq x y z
N MET A 1 -9.60 6.96 73.52
CA MET A 1 -8.41 6.43 72.87
C MET A 1 -8.76 5.43 71.73
N ARG A 2 -9.78 4.56 71.88
CA ARG A 2 -10.15 3.58 70.81
C ARG A 2 -10.71 4.21 69.52
N GLY A 3 -11.46 5.30 69.61
CA GLY A 3 -12.04 5.96 68.43
C GLY A 3 -11.01 6.65 67.54
N LEU A 4 -9.94 7.20 68.10
CA LEU A 4 -8.86 7.87 67.34
C LEU A 4 -8.02 6.89 66.53
N LEU A 5 -7.81 5.68 67.04
CA LEU A 5 -7.08 4.62 66.34
C LEU A 5 -7.86 4.08 65.12
N ILE A 6 -9.20 4.00 65.25
CA ILE A 6 -10.07 3.54 64.16
C ILE A 6 -10.08 4.59 63.04
N LEU A 7 -10.15 5.89 63.36
CA LEU A 7 -10.13 6.96 62.33
C LEU A 7 -8.79 7.00 61.56
N LEU A 8 -7.67 6.78 62.26
CA LEU A 8 -6.33 6.73 61.62
C LEU A 8 -6.19 5.50 60.72
N ALA A 9 -6.76 4.36 61.09
CA ALA A 9 -6.76 3.16 60.25
C ALA A 9 -7.59 3.33 58.98
N ILE A 10 -8.78 3.97 59.05
CA ILE A 10 -9.62 4.25 57.91
C ILE A 10 -8.98 5.27 56.97
N ALA A 11 -8.33 6.32 57.49
CA ALA A 11 -7.62 7.31 56.71
C ALA A 11 -6.42 6.69 55.97
N GLY A 12 -5.66 5.80 56.61
CA GLY A 12 -4.54 5.07 55.99
C GLY A 12 -5.01 4.16 54.86
N LEU A 13 -6.13 3.44 55.04
CA LEU A 13 -6.71 2.58 54.03
C LEU A 13 -7.20 3.38 52.80
N ALA A 14 -7.86 4.53 53.02
CA ALA A 14 -8.34 5.40 51.97
C ALA A 14 -7.19 5.99 51.14
N ILE A 15 -6.08 6.42 51.79
CA ILE A 15 -4.89 6.93 51.10
C ILE A 15 -4.22 5.82 50.28
N GLY A 16 -4.14 4.60 50.82
CA GLY A 16 -3.58 3.45 50.09
C GLY A 16 -4.38 3.08 48.86
N ILE A 17 -5.72 3.10 48.96
CA ILE A 17 -6.61 2.86 47.80
C ILE A 17 -6.48 4.00 46.78
N TYR A 18 -6.46 5.26 47.20
CA TYR A 18 -6.32 6.42 46.33
C TYR A 18 -4.96 6.41 45.59
N MET A 19 -3.87 6.10 46.25
CA MET A 19 -2.56 5.96 45.60
C MET A 19 -2.50 4.75 44.68
N GLY A 20 -3.11 3.61 45.03
CA GLY A 20 -3.18 2.42 44.17
C GLY A 20 -3.96 2.66 42.86
N VAL A 21 -5.06 3.39 42.95
CA VAL A 21 -5.87 3.73 41.77
C VAL A 21 -5.14 4.74 40.87
N HIS A 22 -4.44 5.72 41.42
CA HIS A 22 -3.69 6.70 40.64
C HIS A 22 -2.40 6.12 39.97
N GLN A 23 -1.80 5.07 40.55
CA GLN A 23 -0.64 4.39 39.94
C GLN A 23 -1.03 3.40 38.85
N SER A 24 -2.28 2.92 38.79
CA SER A 24 -2.76 2.03 37.71
C SER A 24 -2.91 2.72 36.37
N GLY A 25 -2.89 4.04 36.33
CA GLY A 25 -3.07 4.84 35.06
C GLY A 25 -1.81 5.03 34.22
N ARG A 26 -0.61 4.63 34.72
CA ARG A 26 0.65 4.72 33.96
C ARG A 26 1.13 3.36 33.46
N ARG A 27 0.24 2.53 32.97
CA ARG A 27 0.69 1.50 32.03
C ARG A 27 1.04 2.27 30.77
N HIS A 28 2.32 2.42 30.52
CA HIS A 28 2.84 2.80 29.22
C HIS A 28 2.19 1.81 28.25
N ALA A 29 1.21 2.29 27.47
CA ALA A 29 0.78 1.57 26.30
C ALA A 29 2.07 1.36 25.50
N ALA A 30 2.60 0.15 25.52
CA ALA A 30 3.62 -0.24 24.57
C ALA A 30 3.03 0.15 23.22
N VAL A 31 3.63 1.13 22.57
CA VAL A 31 3.29 1.48 21.19
C VAL A 31 3.49 0.18 20.47
N ALA A 32 2.38 -0.52 20.17
CA ALA A 32 2.42 -1.69 19.33
C ALA A 32 3.05 -1.18 18.02
N MET A 33 4.32 -1.54 17.79
CA MET A 33 4.95 -1.24 16.51
C MET A 33 4.03 -1.83 15.45
N ALA A 34 3.52 -0.97 14.58
CA ALA A 34 2.78 -1.43 13.41
C ALA A 34 3.62 -2.53 12.73
N PRO A 35 3.01 -3.61 12.27
CA PRO A 35 3.75 -4.67 11.60
C PRO A 35 4.60 -4.05 10.50
N ALA A 36 5.88 -4.42 10.45
CA ALA A 36 6.80 -3.88 9.46
C ALA A 36 6.25 -4.16 8.06
N LEU A 37 6.09 -3.11 7.27
CA LEU A 37 5.60 -3.23 5.90
C LEU A 37 6.53 -4.16 5.09
N ALA A 38 5.97 -5.02 4.25
CA ALA A 38 6.74 -5.89 3.38
C ALA A 38 7.54 -5.07 2.38
N ALA A 39 8.77 -5.48 2.10
CA ALA A 39 9.55 -4.88 1.02
C ALA A 39 8.91 -5.22 -0.34
N ALA A 40 8.89 -4.25 -1.25
CA ALA A 40 8.48 -4.50 -2.61
C ALA A 40 9.49 -5.43 -3.31
N PRO A 41 9.05 -6.40 -4.12
CA PRO A 41 9.94 -7.31 -4.81
C PRO A 41 10.79 -6.57 -5.86
N GLU A 42 12.07 -6.98 -5.97
CA GLU A 42 12.94 -6.52 -7.04
C GLU A 42 12.78 -7.44 -8.25
N LEU A 43 12.34 -6.86 -9.35
CA LEU A 43 12.09 -7.56 -10.61
C LEU A 43 12.92 -6.95 -11.73
N SER A 44 13.37 -7.83 -12.63
CA SER A 44 13.97 -7.46 -13.91
C SER A 44 13.17 -8.16 -14.99
N VAL A 45 12.39 -7.38 -15.73
CA VAL A 45 11.44 -7.87 -16.72
C VAL A 45 11.51 -7.03 -17.99
N THR A 46 10.86 -7.46 -19.05
CA THR A 46 10.73 -6.70 -20.28
C THR A 46 9.29 -6.25 -20.43
N ASP A 47 9.08 -4.99 -20.73
CA ASP A 47 7.74 -4.48 -21.02
C ASP A 47 7.27 -4.89 -22.43
N MET A 48 6.03 -4.60 -22.75
CA MET A 48 5.46 -4.97 -24.04
C MET A 48 6.02 -4.21 -25.25
N ASN A 49 6.80 -3.13 -25.01
CA ASN A 49 7.51 -2.39 -26.06
C ASN A 49 8.91 -2.97 -26.33
N GLY A 50 9.36 -3.94 -25.51
CA GLY A 50 10.68 -4.52 -25.57
C GLY A 50 11.69 -3.82 -24.67
N ASP A 51 11.27 -2.84 -23.88
CA ASP A 51 12.15 -2.09 -22.99
C ASP A 51 12.40 -2.87 -21.68
N ALA A 52 13.64 -2.84 -21.23
CA ALA A 52 14.02 -3.46 -19.95
C ALA A 52 13.46 -2.62 -18.78
N LEU A 53 12.67 -3.25 -17.92
CA LEU A 53 12.12 -2.66 -16.72
C LEU A 53 12.74 -3.31 -15.48
N HIS A 54 13.43 -2.52 -14.70
CA HIS A 54 14.00 -2.92 -13.41
C HIS A 54 13.27 -2.16 -12.31
N THR A 55 12.56 -2.85 -11.40
CA THR A 55 11.81 -2.17 -10.31
C THR A 55 12.73 -1.38 -9.39
N ALA A 56 14.01 -1.78 -9.29
CA ALA A 56 15.03 -1.03 -8.56
C ALA A 56 15.22 0.42 -9.05
N ASN A 57 14.94 0.71 -10.33
CA ASN A 57 15.04 2.06 -10.90
C ASN A 57 13.95 3.01 -10.39
N TYR A 58 12.93 2.48 -9.73
CA TYR A 58 11.83 3.27 -9.17
C TYR A 58 11.96 3.49 -7.66
N LYS A 59 13.06 3.06 -7.03
CA LYS A 59 13.34 3.38 -5.62
C LYS A 59 13.33 4.89 -5.39
N GLY A 60 12.64 5.31 -4.34
CA GLY A 60 12.42 6.73 -4.04
C GLY A 60 11.23 7.36 -4.77
N LYS A 61 10.53 6.62 -5.62
CA LYS A 61 9.24 6.99 -6.18
C LYS A 61 8.10 6.33 -5.40
N VAL A 62 6.90 6.86 -5.54
CA VAL A 62 5.67 6.13 -5.22
C VAL A 62 5.31 5.28 -6.43
N VAL A 63 5.10 3.98 -6.23
CA VAL A 63 4.82 3.08 -7.34
C VAL A 63 3.46 2.42 -7.14
N LEU A 64 2.60 2.50 -8.15
CA LEU A 64 1.37 1.72 -8.23
C LEU A 64 1.62 0.51 -9.13
N VAL A 65 1.48 -0.68 -8.57
CA VAL A 65 1.56 -1.94 -9.32
C VAL A 65 0.16 -2.49 -9.47
N ASN A 66 -0.35 -2.54 -10.70
CA ASN A 66 -1.69 -3.02 -11.00
C ASN A 66 -1.62 -4.34 -11.78
N PHE A 67 -2.23 -5.39 -11.22
CA PHE A 67 -2.44 -6.68 -11.89
C PHE A 67 -3.81 -6.68 -12.54
N TRP A 68 -3.87 -6.94 -13.85
CA TRP A 68 -5.07 -6.82 -14.66
C TRP A 68 -5.04 -7.73 -15.90
N ALA A 69 -6.11 -7.73 -16.69
CA ALA A 69 -6.18 -8.39 -17.99
C ALA A 69 -7.12 -7.63 -18.94
N ALA A 70 -6.89 -7.75 -20.24
CA ALA A 70 -7.70 -7.09 -21.27
C ALA A 70 -9.14 -7.63 -21.31
N TRP A 71 -9.34 -8.91 -20.96
CA TRP A 71 -10.66 -9.55 -20.88
C TRP A 71 -11.41 -9.26 -19.57
N CYS A 72 -10.76 -8.63 -18.59
CA CYS A 72 -11.34 -8.30 -17.29
C CYS A 72 -12.08 -6.96 -17.40
N THR A 73 -13.41 -6.97 -17.46
CA THR A 73 -14.23 -5.76 -17.61
C THR A 73 -13.95 -4.70 -16.56
N PRO A 74 -13.96 -4.99 -15.23
CA PRO A 74 -13.65 -3.95 -14.24
C PRO A 74 -12.22 -3.42 -14.37
N CYS A 75 -11.27 -4.23 -14.83
CA CYS A 75 -9.90 -3.77 -15.06
C CYS A 75 -9.86 -2.73 -16.21
N ALA A 76 -10.59 -2.99 -17.29
CA ALA A 76 -10.66 -2.07 -18.45
C ALA A 76 -11.28 -0.71 -18.07
N GLU A 77 -12.23 -0.70 -17.16
CA GLU A 77 -12.86 0.53 -16.63
C GLU A 77 -11.91 1.38 -15.79
N GLU A 78 -10.89 0.76 -15.15
CA GLU A 78 -9.89 1.42 -14.33
C GLU A 78 -8.76 2.06 -15.13
N VAL A 79 -8.42 1.54 -16.30
CA VAL A 79 -7.27 1.99 -17.12
C VAL A 79 -7.25 3.49 -17.35
N PRO A 80 -8.35 4.16 -17.74
CA PRO A 80 -8.35 5.61 -17.92
C PRO A 80 -7.98 6.39 -16.67
N GLN A 81 -8.32 5.88 -15.49
CA GLN A 81 -8.02 6.53 -14.20
C GLN A 81 -6.54 6.36 -13.84
N PHE A 82 -5.93 5.20 -14.08
CA PHE A 82 -4.48 5.02 -13.93
C PHE A 82 -3.70 5.91 -14.91
N ILE A 83 -4.15 6.06 -16.15
CA ILE A 83 -3.57 6.99 -17.14
C ILE A 83 -3.61 8.43 -16.61
N ALA A 84 -4.76 8.84 -16.03
CA ALA A 84 -4.93 10.16 -15.46
C ALA A 84 -4.00 10.40 -14.26
N LEU A 85 -3.91 9.43 -13.33
CA LEU A 85 -3.01 9.50 -12.18
C LEU A 85 -1.55 9.59 -12.61
N GLN A 86 -1.10 8.72 -13.55
CA GLN A 86 0.25 8.76 -14.09
C GLN A 86 0.57 10.14 -14.67
N LYS A 87 -0.30 10.66 -15.53
CA LYS A 87 -0.12 11.97 -16.15
C LYS A 87 -0.07 13.10 -15.12
N LYS A 88 -0.90 13.02 -14.08
CA LYS A 88 -1.02 14.08 -13.07
C LYS A 88 0.18 14.15 -12.14
N TYR A 89 0.73 13.00 -11.72
CA TYR A 89 1.71 12.93 -10.63
C TYR A 89 3.09 12.40 -11.05
N GLN A 90 3.34 12.09 -12.32
CA GLN A 90 4.65 11.58 -12.77
C GLN A 90 5.81 12.51 -12.42
N ASP A 91 5.62 13.81 -12.54
CA ASP A 91 6.66 14.81 -12.26
C ASP A 91 6.89 14.99 -10.74
N GLU A 92 5.93 14.59 -9.91
CA GLU A 92 6.05 14.54 -8.46
C GLU A 92 6.68 13.22 -7.97
N GLY A 93 6.86 12.26 -8.87
CA GLY A 93 7.52 10.97 -8.60
C GLY A 93 6.57 9.79 -8.45
N LEU A 94 5.36 9.85 -9.03
CA LEU A 94 4.52 8.67 -9.22
C LEU A 94 4.98 7.86 -10.43
N GLN A 95 4.93 6.53 -10.29
CA GLN A 95 5.04 5.59 -11.39
C GLN A 95 3.97 4.52 -11.31
N VAL A 96 3.19 4.36 -12.36
CA VAL A 96 2.28 3.21 -12.52
C VAL A 96 2.98 2.13 -13.35
N ILE A 97 2.83 0.87 -12.96
CA ILE A 97 3.31 -0.31 -13.68
C ILE A 97 2.15 -1.29 -13.78
N GLY A 98 1.76 -1.66 -14.98
CA GLY A 98 0.75 -2.69 -15.21
C GLY A 98 1.40 -4.06 -15.41
N PHE A 99 0.95 -5.07 -14.70
CA PHE A 99 1.26 -6.48 -14.98
C PHE A 99 0.00 -7.14 -15.54
N SER A 100 0.04 -7.46 -16.83
CA SER A 100 -1.06 -8.15 -17.51
C SER A 100 -0.92 -9.65 -17.36
N VAL A 101 -2.00 -10.32 -16.99
CA VAL A 101 -2.07 -11.79 -16.97
C VAL A 101 -2.69 -12.35 -18.26
N ASP A 102 -2.71 -11.56 -19.33
CA ASP A 102 -3.19 -12.02 -20.64
C ASP A 102 -2.22 -13.02 -21.27
N ASP A 103 -2.77 -14.10 -21.81
CA ASP A 103 -2.01 -15.11 -22.55
C ASP A 103 -1.79 -14.70 -24.03
N ASN A 104 -2.61 -13.76 -24.53
CA ASN A 104 -2.57 -13.30 -25.93
C ASN A 104 -1.85 -11.95 -26.04
N ALA A 105 -0.60 -11.99 -26.47
CA ALA A 105 0.21 -10.77 -26.65
C ALA A 105 -0.33 -9.81 -27.76
N ALA A 106 -1.10 -10.31 -28.73
CA ALA A 106 -1.69 -9.44 -29.77
C ALA A 106 -2.85 -8.65 -29.18
N GLU A 107 -3.77 -9.29 -28.47
CA GLU A 107 -4.89 -8.64 -27.80
C GLU A 107 -4.41 -7.60 -26.78
N LEU A 108 -3.38 -7.94 -26.03
CA LEU A 108 -2.77 -7.01 -25.08
C LEU A 108 -2.21 -5.77 -25.78
N ARG A 109 -1.52 -5.93 -26.92
CA ARG A 109 -1.01 -4.79 -27.70
C ARG A 109 -2.12 -3.91 -28.28
N ASP A 110 -3.18 -4.54 -28.76
CA ASP A 110 -4.34 -3.80 -29.28
C ASP A 110 -5.06 -3.03 -28.19
N PHE A 111 -5.20 -3.62 -27.03
CA PHE A 111 -5.74 -2.98 -25.83
C PHE A 111 -4.87 -1.78 -25.40
N TYR A 112 -3.55 -1.97 -25.28
CA TYR A 112 -2.60 -0.91 -24.92
C TYR A 112 -2.68 0.29 -25.86
N ARG A 113 -2.73 0.05 -27.17
CA ARG A 113 -2.86 1.11 -28.18
C ARG A 113 -4.23 1.80 -28.12
N LYS A 114 -5.30 1.02 -27.97
CA LYS A 114 -6.68 1.54 -27.89
C LYS A 114 -6.83 2.55 -26.74
N TYR A 115 -6.28 2.25 -25.59
CA TYR A 115 -6.35 3.13 -24.41
C TYR A 115 -5.24 4.17 -24.36
N GLN A 116 -4.26 4.13 -25.26
CA GLN A 116 -3.10 5.03 -25.26
C GLN A 116 -2.40 5.07 -23.89
N MET A 117 -2.12 3.88 -23.34
CA MET A 117 -1.55 3.75 -22.01
C MET A 117 -0.19 4.45 -21.93
N ASN A 118 0.00 5.30 -20.93
CA ASN A 118 1.16 6.17 -20.76
C ASN A 118 2.13 5.66 -19.64
N TYR A 119 2.03 4.39 -19.31
CA TYR A 119 2.87 3.72 -18.33
C TYR A 119 3.27 2.32 -18.83
N PRO A 120 4.38 1.76 -18.34
CA PRO A 120 4.85 0.45 -18.80
C PRO A 120 3.85 -0.64 -18.42
N VAL A 121 3.61 -1.53 -19.38
CA VAL A 121 2.83 -2.75 -19.21
C VAL A 121 3.73 -3.93 -19.48
N VAL A 122 3.83 -4.82 -18.51
CA VAL A 122 4.62 -6.04 -18.59
C VAL A 122 3.66 -7.20 -18.80
N PRO A 123 3.86 -8.03 -19.85
CA PRO A 123 3.18 -9.32 -19.94
C PRO A 123 3.58 -10.14 -18.70
N GLY A 124 2.64 -10.29 -17.78
CA GLY A 124 2.88 -10.93 -16.50
C GLY A 124 2.75 -12.44 -16.56
N ASN A 125 3.21 -13.06 -15.50
CA ASN A 125 2.96 -14.47 -15.21
C ASN A 125 2.71 -14.67 -13.71
N LEU A 126 2.25 -15.84 -13.34
CA LEU A 126 1.94 -16.17 -11.95
C LEU A 126 3.15 -16.01 -11.01
N LYS A 127 4.38 -16.20 -11.50
CA LYS A 127 5.60 -16.01 -10.68
C LYS A 127 5.78 -14.56 -10.23
N ILE A 128 5.39 -13.59 -11.07
CA ILE A 128 5.42 -12.17 -10.69
C ILE A 128 4.37 -11.90 -9.61
N ALA A 129 3.16 -12.45 -9.76
CA ALA A 129 2.11 -12.34 -8.77
C ALA A 129 2.53 -12.96 -7.42
N ASP A 130 3.20 -14.11 -7.45
CA ASP A 130 3.72 -14.78 -6.26
C ASP A 130 4.76 -13.95 -5.52
N ALA A 131 5.62 -13.23 -6.26
CA ALA A 131 6.60 -12.32 -5.66
C ALA A 131 5.95 -11.20 -4.83
N PHE A 132 4.72 -10.80 -5.17
CA PHE A 132 3.90 -9.85 -4.41
C PHE A 132 3.07 -10.50 -3.30
N GLY A 133 3.32 -11.77 -2.95
CA GLY A 133 2.55 -12.52 -1.95
C GLY A 133 1.24 -13.10 -2.47
N GLY A 134 1.13 -13.23 -3.79
CA GLY A 134 -0.03 -13.78 -4.49
C GLY A 134 -1.09 -12.74 -4.86
N VAL A 135 -1.72 -12.97 -6.00
CA VAL A 135 -2.86 -12.20 -6.50
C VAL A 135 -4.05 -13.14 -6.63
N LEU A 136 -5.05 -12.96 -5.77
CA LEU A 136 -6.20 -13.87 -5.67
C LEU A 136 -7.31 -13.56 -6.68
N GLY A 137 -7.25 -12.41 -7.34
CA GLY A 137 -8.26 -11.97 -8.31
C GLY A 137 -7.85 -10.69 -9.00
N LEU A 138 -8.62 -10.29 -10.01
CA LEU A 138 -8.39 -9.08 -10.79
C LEU A 138 -9.58 -8.12 -10.68
N PRO A 139 -9.29 -6.82 -10.70
CA PRO A 139 -7.98 -6.19 -10.59
C PRO A 139 -7.38 -6.33 -9.18
N THR A 140 -6.06 -6.21 -9.06
CA THR A 140 -5.39 -6.06 -7.75
C THR A 140 -4.32 -4.98 -7.89
N THR A 141 -4.37 -3.98 -7.00
CA THR A 141 -3.44 -2.86 -6.99
C THR A 141 -2.64 -2.84 -5.71
N PHE A 142 -1.31 -2.76 -5.83
CA PHE A 142 -0.39 -2.52 -4.72
C PHE A 142 0.10 -1.08 -4.74
N VAL A 143 0.19 -0.48 -3.57
CA VAL A 143 0.76 0.86 -3.37
C VAL A 143 2.11 0.70 -2.69
N ILE A 144 3.16 1.16 -3.34
CA ILE A 144 4.54 1.08 -2.85
C ILE A 144 5.03 2.49 -2.56
N GLY A 145 5.51 2.72 -1.36
CA GLY A 145 6.02 4.01 -0.94
C GLY A 145 7.46 4.28 -1.41
N ARG A 146 7.94 5.49 -1.17
CA ARG A 146 9.31 5.92 -1.48
C ARG A 146 10.39 5.12 -0.73
N ASP A 147 10.01 4.47 0.36
CA ASP A 147 10.83 3.55 1.17
C ASP A 147 10.94 2.14 0.56
N ASN A 148 10.37 1.93 -0.63
CA ASN A 148 10.30 0.65 -1.32
C ASN A 148 9.55 -0.44 -0.52
N ARG A 149 8.55 -0.04 0.25
CA ARG A 149 7.69 -0.95 1.01
C ARG A 149 6.25 -0.89 0.50
N ILE A 150 5.52 -2.00 0.63
CA ILE A 150 4.11 -2.09 0.27
C ILE A 150 3.30 -1.46 1.40
N HIS A 151 2.70 -0.31 1.14
CA HIS A 151 1.85 0.44 2.05
C HIS A 151 0.38 0.03 1.94
N GLY A 152 -0.07 -0.35 0.74
CA GLY A 152 -1.44 -0.72 0.47
C GLY A 152 -1.58 -1.87 -0.51
N LYS A 153 -2.68 -2.62 -0.38
CA LYS A 153 -3.14 -3.63 -1.35
C LYS A 153 -4.66 -3.55 -1.45
N GLN A 154 -5.15 -3.32 -2.66
CA GLN A 154 -6.57 -3.33 -2.97
C GLN A 154 -6.88 -4.53 -3.87
N ASN A 155 -7.87 -5.35 -3.50
CA ASN A 155 -8.35 -6.48 -4.29
C ASN A 155 -9.74 -6.16 -4.84
N GLY A 156 -9.97 -6.39 -6.12
CA GLY A 156 -11.19 -5.99 -6.83
C GLY A 156 -11.16 -4.52 -7.23
N ALA A 157 -12.33 -3.99 -7.64
CA ALA A 157 -12.46 -2.63 -8.15
C ALA A 157 -11.89 -1.58 -7.20
N THR A 158 -11.07 -0.68 -7.76
CA THR A 158 -10.32 0.32 -7.02
C THR A 158 -11.19 1.52 -6.64
N ASP A 159 -11.18 1.90 -5.36
CA ASP A 159 -11.64 3.23 -4.95
C ASP A 159 -10.56 4.26 -5.29
N PHE A 160 -10.70 4.89 -6.46
CA PHE A 160 -9.72 5.87 -6.94
C PHE A 160 -9.64 7.14 -6.11
N SER A 161 -10.70 7.51 -5.40
CA SER A 161 -10.65 8.65 -4.48
C SER A 161 -9.74 8.37 -3.29
N ALA A 162 -9.89 7.19 -2.69
CA ALA A 162 -9.03 6.74 -1.59
C ALA A 162 -7.59 6.49 -2.06
N LEU A 163 -7.41 5.85 -3.23
CA LEU A 163 -6.10 5.59 -3.82
C LEU A 163 -5.33 6.89 -4.10
N GLU A 164 -5.98 7.90 -4.68
CA GLU A 164 -5.35 9.18 -4.96
C GLU A 164 -4.91 9.90 -3.68
N GLN A 165 -5.72 9.86 -2.62
CA GLN A 165 -5.35 10.44 -1.31
C GLN A 165 -4.13 9.73 -0.72
N GLU A 166 -4.06 8.39 -0.81
CA GLU A 166 -2.91 7.61 -0.37
C GLU A 166 -1.64 7.97 -1.17
N VAL A 167 -1.76 8.07 -2.49
CA VAL A 167 -0.67 8.51 -3.38
C VAL A 167 -0.16 9.89 -2.98
N ILE A 168 -1.04 10.88 -2.79
CA ILE A 168 -0.67 12.23 -2.37
C ILE A 168 0.07 12.21 -1.03
N ALA A 169 -0.45 11.46 -0.05
CA ALA A 169 0.17 11.35 1.26
C ALA A 169 1.59 10.78 1.16
N LEU A 170 1.81 9.75 0.34
CA LEU A 170 3.12 9.13 0.12
C LEU A 170 4.08 10.01 -0.68
N LEU A 171 3.57 10.77 -1.67
CA LEU A 171 4.36 11.71 -2.46
C LEU A 171 4.92 12.84 -1.57
N HIS A 172 4.15 13.30 -0.59
CA HIS A 172 4.53 14.39 0.32
C HIS A 172 5.18 13.89 1.63
N ALA A 173 5.24 12.57 1.87
CA ALA A 173 5.96 12.02 3.02
C ALA A 173 7.45 12.40 2.93
N ARG A 174 8.02 12.91 4.04
CA ARG A 174 9.46 13.20 4.09
C ARG A 174 10.25 11.91 3.87
N LYS A 175 11.29 12.00 3.07
CA LYS A 175 12.28 10.91 3.00
C LYS A 175 12.93 10.80 4.38
N THR A 176 12.60 9.75 5.11
CA THR A 176 13.29 9.38 6.35
C THR A 176 14.57 8.63 6.03
#